data_906f48dfdf54642b4a3a279cdd9c522e
#
_entry.id   906f48dfdf54642b4a3a279cdd9c522e
#
_cell.length_a   1.000
_cell.length_b   1.000
_cell.length_c   1.000
_cell.angle_alpha   90.00
_cell.angle_beta   90.00
_cell.angle_gamma   90.00
#
_symmetry.space_group_name_H-M   'P 1'
#
loop_
_entity.id
_entity.type
_entity.pdbx_description
1 polymer ?
#
loop_
_entity_poly.entity_id
_entity_poly.type
_entity_poly.pdbx_seq_one_letter_code
_entity_poly.pdbx_strand_id
1 'polypeptide(L)'
;MTNLTISKNKAFLFYIMKYLNKKDIKKTEEFISLFANVKKCKDEKQIDMLTALYGSGPAYYVFFNEIINNAFLNMGFNKKDTILYTNNLMLGTSKLIQEEPKAEKLLRSIASKGGTTEAALTQLKKNRVDALINKAIKQAYKKSRKILLK
;
A
#
# COMPACT_ATOMS: atom_id res chain seq x y z
N MET A 1 -8.00 -7.35 -11.46
CA MET A 1 -7.77 -7.24 -10.01
C MET A 1 -7.56 -5.76 -9.64
N THR A 2 -8.18 -5.30 -8.61
CA THR A 2 -8.06 -3.95 -8.05
C THR A 2 -8.23 -4.00 -6.52
N ASN A 3 -8.40 -2.87 -5.85
CA ASN A 3 -8.68 -2.78 -4.42
C ASN A 3 -9.72 -1.68 -4.10
N LEU A 4 -10.03 -1.48 -2.82
CA LEU A 4 -11.06 -0.53 -2.38
C LEU A 4 -10.78 0.93 -2.75
N THR A 5 -9.54 1.31 -3.08
CA THR A 5 -9.22 2.70 -3.48
C THR A 5 -9.83 3.09 -4.82
N ILE A 6 -10.44 2.15 -5.55
CA ILE A 6 -11.20 2.43 -6.77
C ILE A 6 -12.35 3.40 -6.50
N SER A 7 -13.00 3.30 -5.35
CA SER A 7 -14.08 4.22 -4.94
C SER A 7 -13.62 5.67 -4.74
N LYS A 8 -12.31 5.91 -4.76
CA LYS A 8 -11.68 7.23 -4.63
C LYS A 8 -10.97 7.69 -5.91
N ASN A 9 -11.21 7.01 -7.04
CA ASN A 9 -10.54 7.25 -8.33
C ASN A 9 -9.01 7.26 -8.25
N LYS A 10 -8.44 6.45 -7.34
CA LYS A 10 -6.99 6.34 -7.08
C LYS A 10 -6.45 4.92 -7.25
N ALA A 11 -7.22 4.05 -7.92
CA ALA A 11 -6.82 2.66 -8.09
C ALA A 11 -6.18 2.39 -9.46
N PHE A 12 -5.30 1.37 -9.45
CA PHE A 12 -4.95 0.64 -10.65
C PHE A 12 -5.85 -0.59 -10.78
N LEU A 13 -6.23 -0.92 -12.00
CA LEU A 13 -6.84 -2.18 -12.37
C LEU A 13 -5.84 -3.00 -13.16
N PHE A 14 -5.43 -4.12 -12.58
CA PHE A 14 -4.51 -5.06 -13.20
C PHE A 14 -5.29 -6.19 -13.84
N TYR A 15 -4.94 -6.56 -15.07
CA TYR A 15 -5.68 -7.56 -15.82
C TYR A 15 -4.77 -8.45 -16.68
N ILE A 16 -5.28 -9.61 -17.02
CA ILE A 16 -4.81 -10.47 -18.10
C ILE A 16 -6.00 -10.69 -19.02
N MET A 17 -5.79 -10.57 -20.31
CA MET A 17 -6.78 -10.94 -21.32
C MET A 17 -6.20 -12.06 -22.16
N LYS A 18 -6.85 -13.21 -22.09
CA LYS A 18 -6.59 -14.39 -22.92
C LYS A 18 -7.78 -14.57 -23.86
N TYR A 19 -7.50 -15.00 -25.09
CA TYR A 19 -8.53 -15.38 -26.07
C TYR A 19 -9.37 -14.21 -26.63
N LEU A 20 -9.04 -12.96 -26.35
CA LEU A 20 -9.69 -11.79 -26.94
C LEU A 20 -8.87 -11.24 -28.10
N ASN A 21 -9.55 -10.77 -29.16
CA ASN A 21 -8.90 -10.06 -30.25
C ASN A 21 -8.49 -8.64 -29.82
N LYS A 22 -7.62 -8.01 -30.60
CA LYS A 22 -7.09 -6.66 -30.32
C LYS A 22 -8.18 -5.59 -30.18
N LYS A 23 -9.26 -5.69 -30.98
CA LYS A 23 -10.37 -4.73 -30.96
C LYS A 23 -11.15 -4.79 -29.64
N ASP A 24 -11.44 -6.01 -29.15
CA ASP A 24 -12.18 -6.20 -27.91
C ASP A 24 -11.31 -5.85 -26.69
N ILE A 25 -10.02 -6.15 -26.74
CA ILE A 25 -9.06 -5.69 -25.72
C ILE A 25 -9.11 -4.17 -25.60
N LYS A 26 -8.99 -3.45 -26.71
CA LYS A 26 -8.97 -1.98 -26.72
C LYS A 26 -10.27 -1.39 -26.16
N LYS A 27 -11.44 -1.90 -26.60
CA LYS A 27 -12.72 -1.46 -26.06
C LYS A 27 -12.87 -1.70 -24.56
N THR A 28 -12.38 -2.84 -24.07
CA THR A 28 -12.43 -3.17 -22.64
C THR A 28 -11.50 -2.25 -21.84
N GLU A 29 -10.30 -1.97 -22.34
CA GLU A 29 -9.37 -1.04 -21.71
C GLU A 29 -9.94 0.38 -21.65
N GLU A 30 -10.55 0.87 -22.75
CA GLU A 30 -11.22 2.16 -22.81
C GLU A 30 -12.34 2.25 -21.77
N PHE A 31 -13.19 1.24 -21.66
CA PHE A 31 -14.26 1.20 -20.68
C PHE A 31 -13.74 1.20 -19.25
N ILE A 32 -12.75 0.35 -18.93
CA ILE A 32 -12.20 0.25 -17.57
C ILE A 32 -11.44 1.53 -17.18
N SER A 33 -10.81 2.21 -18.16
CA SER A 33 -10.06 3.44 -17.90
C SER A 33 -10.94 4.60 -17.40
N LEU A 34 -12.26 4.53 -17.55
CA LEU A 34 -13.19 5.48 -16.94
C LEU A 34 -13.20 5.43 -15.40
N PHE A 35 -12.77 4.31 -14.82
CA PHE A 35 -12.86 4.08 -13.36
C PHE A 35 -11.50 3.93 -12.67
N ALA A 36 -10.46 3.54 -13.42
CA ALA A 36 -9.15 3.22 -12.86
C ALA A 36 -8.04 3.34 -13.90
N ASN A 37 -6.81 3.52 -13.43
CA ASN A 37 -5.65 3.36 -14.28
C ASN A 37 -5.49 1.87 -14.65
N VAL A 38 -5.42 1.57 -15.93
CA VAL A 38 -5.41 0.19 -16.44
C VAL A 38 -3.97 -0.28 -16.66
N LYS A 39 -3.63 -1.49 -16.19
CA LYS A 39 -2.30 -2.07 -16.39
C LYS A 39 -2.38 -3.55 -16.72
N LYS A 40 -1.89 -3.92 -17.92
CA LYS A 40 -1.79 -5.31 -18.35
C LYS A 40 -0.68 -6.03 -17.59
N CYS A 41 -0.96 -7.24 -17.12
CA CYS A 41 -0.02 -8.15 -16.50
C CYS A 41 0.52 -9.15 -17.52
N LYS A 42 1.72 -9.65 -17.26
CA LYS A 42 2.39 -10.65 -18.12
C LYS A 42 1.75 -12.03 -17.99
N ASP A 43 1.45 -12.43 -16.76
CA ASP A 43 0.97 -13.76 -16.41
C ASP A 43 0.15 -13.75 -15.11
N GLU A 44 -0.44 -14.88 -14.77
CA GLU A 44 -1.22 -15.05 -13.55
C GLU A 44 -0.37 -14.93 -12.29
N LYS A 45 0.90 -15.33 -12.35
CA LYS A 45 1.84 -15.17 -11.24
C LYS A 45 1.99 -13.68 -10.87
N GLN A 46 2.01 -12.79 -11.86
CA GLN A 46 2.05 -11.35 -11.61
C GLN A 46 0.74 -10.84 -10.99
N ILE A 47 -0.41 -11.39 -11.39
CA ILE A 47 -1.70 -11.08 -10.74
C ILE A 47 -1.69 -11.52 -9.27
N ASP A 48 -1.16 -12.71 -8.96
CA ASP A 48 -1.04 -13.20 -7.59
C ASP A 48 -0.16 -12.30 -6.72
N MET A 49 0.99 -11.88 -7.26
CA MET A 49 1.87 -10.92 -6.58
C MET A 49 1.15 -9.60 -6.30
N LEU A 50 0.45 -9.06 -7.30
CA LEU A 50 -0.30 -7.81 -7.17
C LEU A 50 -1.50 -7.96 -6.24
N THR A 51 -2.12 -9.12 -6.16
CA THR A 51 -3.18 -9.40 -5.18
C THR A 51 -2.64 -9.28 -3.76
N ALA A 52 -1.47 -9.86 -3.48
CA ALA A 52 -0.84 -9.76 -2.17
C ALA A 52 -0.32 -8.36 -1.83
N LEU A 53 0.25 -7.66 -2.81
CA LEU A 53 0.89 -6.35 -2.59
C LEU A 53 -0.10 -5.19 -2.71
N TYR A 54 -0.81 -5.12 -3.82
CA TYR A 54 -1.68 -4.00 -4.15
C TYR A 54 -3.13 -4.26 -3.70
N GLY A 55 -3.66 -5.45 -3.93
CA GLY A 55 -5.02 -5.82 -3.50
C GLY A 55 -5.20 -5.71 -1.99
N SER A 56 -4.25 -6.29 -1.23
CA SER A 56 -4.22 -6.23 0.23
C SER A 56 -3.59 -4.95 0.78
N GLY A 57 -2.93 -4.16 -0.06
CA GLY A 57 -2.17 -2.98 0.34
C GLY A 57 -2.91 -2.00 1.25
N PRO A 58 -4.17 -1.62 0.96
CA PRO A 58 -4.93 -0.73 1.83
C PRO A 58 -5.02 -1.23 3.28
N ALA A 59 -5.16 -2.56 3.48
CA ALA A 59 -5.22 -3.15 4.82
C ALA A 59 -3.90 -2.98 5.58
N TYR A 60 -2.76 -3.01 4.92
CA TYR A 60 -1.47 -2.77 5.55
C TYR A 60 -1.34 -1.34 6.06
N TYR A 61 -1.74 -0.35 5.25
CA TYR A 61 -1.74 1.05 5.66
C TYR A 61 -2.72 1.33 6.80
N VAL A 62 -3.92 0.75 6.76
CA VAL A 62 -4.90 0.84 7.86
C VAL A 62 -4.33 0.23 9.14
N PHE A 63 -3.69 -0.93 9.07
CA PHE A 63 -3.05 -1.58 10.20
C PHE A 63 -1.94 -0.72 10.82
N PHE A 64 -1.07 -0.12 10.01
CA PHE A 64 -0.05 0.81 10.51
C PHE A 64 -0.66 2.07 11.13
N ASN A 65 -1.71 2.63 10.51
CA ASN A 65 -2.41 3.78 11.08
C ASN A 65 -3.01 3.45 12.45
N GLU A 66 -3.56 2.23 12.63
CA GLU A 66 -4.09 1.77 13.91
C GLU A 66 -3.00 1.65 14.98
N ILE A 67 -1.81 1.15 14.63
CA ILE A 67 -0.66 1.11 15.55
C ILE A 67 -0.31 2.52 16.04
N ILE A 68 -0.28 3.50 15.14
CA ILE A 68 0.02 4.89 15.47
C ILE A 68 -1.11 5.49 16.32
N ASN A 69 -2.38 5.22 15.99
CA ASN A 69 -3.52 5.63 16.80
C ASN A 69 -3.39 5.12 18.25
N ASN A 70 -3.07 3.84 18.42
CA ASN A 70 -2.91 3.26 19.75
C ASN A 70 -1.75 3.90 20.51
N ALA A 71 -0.65 4.26 19.83
CA ALA A 71 0.44 4.98 20.46
C ALA A 71 0.00 6.36 20.97
N PHE A 72 -0.77 7.13 20.21
CA PHE A 72 -1.35 8.40 20.66
C PHE A 72 -2.25 8.22 21.90
N LEU A 73 -3.15 7.24 21.85
CA LEU A 73 -4.06 6.95 22.98
C LEU A 73 -3.28 6.58 24.23
N ASN A 74 -2.26 5.74 24.10
CA ASN A 74 -1.40 5.32 25.22
C ASN A 74 -0.57 6.47 25.82
N MET A 75 -0.30 7.52 25.01
CA MET A 75 0.35 8.75 25.46
C MET A 75 -0.63 9.79 26.05
N GLY A 76 -1.92 9.45 26.16
CA GLY A 76 -2.93 10.28 26.83
C GLY A 76 -3.74 11.21 25.92
N PHE A 77 -3.60 11.11 24.59
CA PHE A 77 -4.44 11.86 23.67
C PHE A 77 -5.87 11.29 23.65
N ASN A 78 -6.87 12.15 23.49
CA ASN A 78 -8.23 11.69 23.32
C ASN A 78 -8.47 11.10 21.92
N LYS A 79 -9.51 10.26 21.79
CA LYS A 79 -9.80 9.53 20.54
C LYS A 79 -10.09 10.44 19.34
N LYS A 80 -10.79 11.57 19.57
CA LYS A 80 -11.16 12.51 18.50
C LYS A 80 -9.92 13.15 17.88
N ASP A 81 -9.03 13.66 18.70
CA ASP A 81 -7.79 14.30 18.27
C ASP A 81 -6.83 13.27 17.64
N THR A 82 -6.73 12.10 18.23
CA THR A 82 -5.94 10.98 17.68
C THR A 82 -6.32 10.69 16.22
N ILE A 83 -7.62 10.46 15.96
CA ILE A 83 -8.10 10.16 14.60
C ILE A 83 -7.82 11.34 13.66
N LEU A 84 -8.04 12.57 14.11
CA LEU A 84 -7.78 13.78 13.31
C LEU A 84 -6.29 13.87 12.93
N TYR A 85 -5.40 13.74 13.91
CA TYR A 85 -3.96 13.90 13.69
C TYR A 85 -3.38 12.79 12.80
N THR A 86 -3.73 11.55 13.07
CA THR A 86 -3.16 10.42 12.31
C THR A 86 -3.67 10.37 10.87
N ASN A 87 -4.93 10.72 10.62
CA ASN A 87 -5.46 10.82 9.26
C ASN A 87 -4.77 11.95 8.46
N ASN A 88 -4.58 13.13 9.08
CA ASN A 88 -3.85 14.22 8.43
C ASN A 88 -2.37 13.88 8.20
N LEU A 89 -1.73 13.19 9.15
CA LEU A 89 -0.36 12.71 9.02
C LEU A 89 -0.22 11.75 7.83
N MET A 90 -1.14 10.79 7.70
CA MET A 90 -1.14 9.83 6.59
C MET A 90 -1.33 10.53 5.24
N LEU A 91 -2.29 11.45 5.14
CA LEU A 91 -2.54 12.22 3.92
C LEU A 91 -1.33 13.09 3.52
N GLY A 92 -0.75 13.80 4.47
CA GLY A 92 0.44 14.62 4.25
C GLY A 92 1.64 13.79 3.83
N THR A 93 1.89 12.67 4.52
CA THR A 93 3.00 11.76 4.18
C THR A 93 2.83 11.17 2.78
N SER A 94 1.60 10.81 2.39
CA SER A 94 1.34 10.32 1.02
C SER A 94 1.71 11.35 -0.05
N LYS A 95 1.44 12.64 0.18
CA LYS A 95 1.84 13.73 -0.72
C LYS A 95 3.37 13.86 -0.79
N LEU A 96 4.05 13.86 0.37
CA LEU A 96 5.52 13.90 0.40
C LEU A 96 6.17 12.75 -0.38
N ILE A 97 5.63 11.53 -0.28
CA ILE A 97 6.11 10.37 -1.05
C ILE A 97 5.89 10.56 -2.57
N GLN A 98 4.82 11.24 -2.97
CA GLN A 98 4.57 11.55 -4.39
C GLN A 98 5.56 12.60 -4.93
N GLU A 99 5.93 13.58 -4.12
CA GLU A 99 6.88 14.64 -4.49
C GLU A 99 8.32 14.14 -4.50
N GLU A 100 8.71 13.31 -3.51
CA GLU A 100 10.04 12.70 -3.43
C GLU A 100 9.92 11.16 -3.33
N PRO A 101 9.93 10.44 -4.47
CA PRO A 101 9.75 9.00 -4.49
C PRO A 101 10.96 8.21 -3.96
N LYS A 102 12.11 8.86 -3.74
CA LYS A 102 13.28 8.23 -3.13
C LYS A 102 13.15 8.21 -1.61
N ALA A 103 12.64 7.10 -1.08
CA ALA A 103 12.38 6.93 0.36
C ALA A 103 13.58 7.30 1.25
N GLU A 104 14.81 6.94 0.83
CA GLU A 104 16.02 7.27 1.59
C GLU A 104 16.24 8.78 1.72
N LYS A 105 16.03 9.54 0.63
CA LYS A 105 16.17 10.99 0.63
C LYS A 105 15.09 11.64 1.49
N LEU A 106 13.84 11.19 1.37
CA LEU A 106 12.74 11.67 2.19
C LEU A 106 12.97 11.37 3.68
N LEU A 107 13.41 10.15 4.03
CA LEU A 107 13.72 9.81 5.40
C LEU A 107 14.85 10.68 5.98
N ARG A 108 15.89 10.97 5.20
CA ARG A 108 16.98 11.88 5.63
C ARG A 108 16.49 13.31 5.86
N SER A 109 15.53 13.81 5.08
CA SER A 109 14.98 15.16 5.28
C SER A 109 14.10 15.27 6.52
N ILE A 110 13.50 14.16 6.97
CA ILE A 110 12.62 14.12 8.16
C ILE A 110 13.44 13.79 9.44
N ALA A 111 14.45 12.92 9.33
CA ALA A 111 15.23 12.42 10.47
C ALA A 111 16.51 13.24 10.67
N SER A 112 16.45 14.21 11.56
CA SER A 112 17.66 14.93 12.01
C SER A 112 18.56 14.02 12.85
N LYS A 113 19.88 14.23 12.74
CA LYS A 113 20.88 13.50 13.53
C LYS A 113 20.67 13.71 15.05
N GLY A 114 20.59 12.64 15.81
CA GLY A 114 20.29 12.67 17.24
C GLY A 114 18.83 12.97 17.59
N GLY A 115 17.93 13.10 16.60
CA GLY A 115 16.53 13.43 16.81
C GLY A 115 15.63 12.23 17.14
N THR A 116 14.40 12.54 17.52
CA THR A 116 13.40 11.53 17.89
C THR A 116 13.06 10.58 16.76
N THR A 117 13.03 11.07 15.51
CA THR A 117 12.78 10.24 14.32
C THR A 117 13.90 9.24 14.10
N GLU A 118 15.18 9.65 14.24
CA GLU A 118 16.31 8.74 14.10
C GLU A 118 16.27 7.64 15.17
N ALA A 119 15.96 7.99 16.42
CA ALA A 119 15.82 7.03 17.51
C ALA A 119 14.74 5.98 17.22
N ALA A 120 13.56 6.41 16.75
CA ALA A 120 12.46 5.52 16.40
C ALA A 120 12.82 4.60 15.22
N LEU A 121 13.38 5.14 14.14
CA LEU A 121 13.79 4.36 12.96
C LEU A 121 14.88 3.34 13.31
N THR A 122 15.82 3.69 14.19
CA THR A 122 16.87 2.78 14.69
C THR A 122 16.25 1.60 15.43
N GLN A 123 15.27 1.84 16.28
CA GLN A 123 14.56 0.77 17.00
C GLN A 123 13.78 -0.15 16.07
N LEU A 124 13.07 0.42 15.07
CA LEU A 124 12.35 -0.37 14.07
C LEU A 124 13.30 -1.27 13.25
N LYS A 125 14.44 -0.74 12.83
CA LYS A 125 15.50 -1.50 12.12
C LYS A 125 16.09 -2.59 13.00
N LYS A 126 16.44 -2.29 14.25
CA LYS A 126 16.96 -3.25 15.22
C LYS A 126 16.03 -4.44 15.40
N ASN A 127 14.74 -4.19 15.45
CA ASN A 127 13.71 -5.22 15.60
C ASN A 127 13.32 -5.89 14.27
N ARG A 128 14.01 -5.60 13.19
CA ARG A 128 13.80 -6.23 11.88
C ARG A 128 12.34 -6.17 11.41
N VAL A 129 11.66 -5.02 11.65
CA VAL A 129 10.26 -4.82 11.26
C VAL A 129 10.05 -5.00 9.75
N ASP A 130 11.04 -4.63 8.94
CA ASP A 130 11.10 -4.90 7.51
C ASP A 130 10.94 -6.40 7.19
N ALA A 131 11.64 -7.26 7.91
CA ALA A 131 11.58 -8.71 7.71
C ALA A 131 10.21 -9.29 8.10
N LEU A 132 9.61 -8.77 9.19
CA LEU A 132 8.27 -9.19 9.62
C LEU A 132 7.21 -8.83 8.59
N ILE A 133 7.24 -7.61 8.07
CA ILE A 133 6.31 -7.15 7.01
C ILE A 133 6.50 -8.00 5.74
N ASN A 134 7.74 -8.20 5.30
CA ASN A 134 8.03 -9.04 4.14
C ASN A 134 7.53 -10.49 4.32
N LYS A 135 7.64 -11.03 5.53
CA LYS A 135 7.10 -12.37 5.86
C LYS A 135 5.58 -12.41 5.75
N ALA A 136 4.88 -11.38 6.25
CA ALA A 136 3.43 -11.27 6.15
C ALA A 136 2.96 -11.17 4.69
N ILE A 137 3.59 -10.33 3.88
CA ILE A 137 3.30 -10.20 2.45
C ILE A 137 3.54 -11.53 1.70
N LYS A 138 4.62 -12.25 2.02
CA LYS A 138 4.86 -13.59 1.45
C LYS A 138 3.75 -14.59 1.80
N GLN A 139 3.16 -14.52 2.98
CA GLN A 139 2.00 -15.36 3.34
C GLN A 139 0.76 -14.99 2.53
N ALA A 140 0.48 -13.70 2.35
CA ALA A 140 -0.60 -13.24 1.49
C ALA A 140 -0.43 -13.76 0.04
N TYR A 141 0.77 -13.68 -0.51
CA TYR A 141 1.09 -14.22 -1.83
C TYR A 141 0.87 -15.74 -1.91
N LYS A 142 1.34 -16.51 -0.91
CA LYS A 142 1.08 -17.96 -0.86
C LYS A 142 -0.41 -18.27 -0.81
N LYS A 143 -1.20 -17.46 -0.11
CA LYS A 143 -2.66 -17.62 -0.03
C LYS A 143 -3.33 -17.31 -1.36
N SER A 144 -2.93 -16.22 -2.05
CA SER A 144 -3.45 -15.87 -3.38
C SER A 144 -3.32 -17.04 -4.35
N ARG A 145 -2.14 -17.63 -4.46
CA ARG A 145 -1.89 -18.80 -5.32
C ARG A 145 -2.78 -20.00 -5.03
N LYS A 146 -3.17 -20.21 -3.77
CA LYS A 146 -4.03 -21.35 -3.40
C LYS A 146 -5.51 -21.11 -3.70
N ILE A 147 -5.96 -19.87 -3.84
CA ILE A 147 -7.35 -19.53 -4.14
C ILE A 147 -7.67 -19.84 -5.60
N LEU A 148 -6.73 -19.63 -6.52
CA LEU A 148 -6.90 -19.87 -7.95
C LEU A 148 -6.82 -21.37 -8.33
N LEU A 149 -6.37 -22.22 -7.41
CA LEU A 149 -6.27 -23.67 -7.63
C LEU A 149 -7.52 -24.43 -7.15
N LYS A 150 -8.55 -23.74 -6.72
CA LYS A 150 -9.89 -24.27 -6.41
C LYS A 150 -10.89 -23.83 -7.47
#